data_2456f5b83497403be02608f0ca12add2
#
_entry.id   2456f5b83497403be02608f0ca12add2
#
_cell.length_a   1.000
_cell.length_b   1.000
_cell.length_c   1.000
_cell.angle_alpha   90.00
_cell.angle_beta   90.00
_cell.angle_gamma   90.00
#
_symmetry.space_group_name_H-M   'P 1'
#
loop_
_entity.id
_entity.type
_entity.pdbx_description
1 polymer ?
#
loop_
_entity_poly.entity_id
_entity_poly.type
_entity_poly.pdbx_seq_one_letter_code
_entity_poly.pdbx_strand_id
1 'polypeptide(L)'
;IVSSPRLYGGTLTLFEFTLARLGIEVTFVDDPDDPQSWHDAVRPNTKLFFAESTANPLADILDVPAVAAVAHEAKVPFVVDNTVPTAALIRPLELGADVVVASLTKFYTGNSTGIGGIAIDGGTFDWTVTRDGQPIFPGFANPDPTYHGIVYADLGAMAFGVKLRVGVLRDIGGCLSPFNAWVTLAGPRHLGAADTASLLECPQGGAVPRRSAAGDEGQLSGSSVLAVVPGQGEARPRRGRRSVVVRHQ
;
A
#
# COMPACT_ATOMS: atom_id res chain seq x y z
N ILE A 1 0.05 13.17 6.66
CA ILE A 1 -0.65 12.01 6.09
C ILE A 1 -2.14 12.17 6.34
N VAL A 2 -3.00 11.89 5.34
CA VAL A 2 -4.43 11.68 5.53
C VAL A 2 -4.69 10.17 5.47
N SER A 3 -5.41 9.62 6.44
CA SER A 3 -5.57 8.17 6.58
C SER A 3 -6.98 7.75 6.98
N SER A 4 -7.38 6.58 6.50
CA SER A 4 -8.51 5.87 7.10
C SER A 4 -8.21 5.54 8.57
N PRO A 5 -9.18 5.62 9.48
CA PRO A 5 -9.03 5.09 10.85
C PRO A 5 -9.21 3.58 10.93
N ARG A 6 -9.74 2.94 9.86
CA ARG A 6 -9.99 1.50 9.80
C ARG A 6 -8.71 0.80 9.34
N LEU A 7 -7.77 0.62 10.27
CA LEU A 7 -6.45 0.05 10.01
C LEU A 7 -6.11 -1.06 11.01
N TYR A 8 -5.16 -1.89 10.62
CA TYR A 8 -4.50 -2.80 11.52
C TYR A 8 -3.90 -2.07 12.74
N GLY A 9 -4.06 -2.63 13.94
CA GLY A 9 -3.66 -1.97 15.18
C GLY A 9 -2.19 -1.54 15.22
N GLY A 10 -1.29 -2.32 14.60
CA GLY A 10 0.12 -1.94 14.49
C GLY A 10 0.34 -0.71 13.60
N THR A 11 -0.45 -0.55 12.54
CA THR A 11 -0.40 0.63 11.67
C THR A 11 -0.97 1.86 12.39
N LEU A 12 -2.06 1.70 13.14
CA LEU A 12 -2.60 2.76 14.00
C LEU A 12 -1.55 3.25 15.00
N THR A 13 -0.94 2.33 15.75
CA THR A 13 0.13 2.67 16.70
C THR A 13 1.31 3.36 16.01
N LEU A 14 1.71 2.90 14.82
CA LEU A 14 2.75 3.54 14.03
C LEU A 14 2.37 5.00 13.72
N PHE A 15 1.15 5.23 13.25
CA PHE A 15 0.67 6.54 12.82
C PHE A 15 0.45 7.49 13.98
N GLU A 16 -0.21 7.06 15.03
CA GLU A 16 -0.56 7.90 16.17
C GLU A 16 0.65 8.25 17.05
N PHE A 17 1.57 7.32 17.23
CA PHE A 17 2.63 7.49 18.23
C PHE A 17 4.03 7.54 17.62
N THR A 18 4.38 6.62 16.73
CA THR A 18 5.76 6.50 16.27
C THR A 18 6.10 7.60 15.27
N LEU A 19 5.25 7.82 14.27
CA LEU A 19 5.47 8.87 13.27
C LEU A 19 5.35 10.27 13.87
N ALA A 20 4.47 10.46 14.85
CA ALA A 20 4.35 11.74 15.57
C ALA A 20 5.67 12.16 16.24
N ARG A 21 6.43 11.19 16.81
CA ARG A 21 7.77 11.45 17.38
C ARG A 21 8.81 11.87 16.35
N LEU A 22 8.57 11.51 15.08
CA LEU A 22 9.42 11.89 13.94
C LEU A 22 8.94 13.17 13.24
N GLY A 23 7.95 13.87 13.82
CA GLY A 23 7.39 15.10 13.27
C GLY A 23 6.45 14.87 12.08
N ILE A 24 5.95 13.66 11.90
CA ILE A 24 4.98 13.33 10.84
C ILE A 24 3.59 13.29 11.46
N GLU A 25 2.74 14.22 11.03
CA GLU A 25 1.35 14.30 11.46
C GLU A 25 0.46 13.40 10.60
N VAL A 26 -0.50 12.73 11.25
CA VAL A 26 -1.53 11.94 10.59
C VAL A 26 -2.90 12.49 10.96
N THR A 27 -3.72 12.79 9.96
CA THR A 27 -5.13 13.15 10.12
C THR A 27 -5.97 11.96 9.69
N PHE A 28 -6.73 11.39 10.61
CA PHE A 28 -7.70 10.37 10.29
C PHE A 28 -8.99 11.00 9.78
N VAL A 29 -9.57 10.43 8.73
CA VAL A 29 -10.88 10.86 8.22
C VAL A 29 -11.99 10.39 9.16
N ASP A 30 -13.07 11.14 9.25
CA ASP A 30 -14.21 10.80 10.10
C ASP A 30 -15.00 9.62 9.54
N ASP A 31 -15.22 9.61 8.22
CA ASP A 31 -15.89 8.52 7.51
C ASP A 31 -15.07 8.12 6.27
N PRO A 32 -14.41 6.95 6.28
CA PRO A 32 -13.64 6.50 5.13
C PRO A 32 -14.47 6.07 3.91
N ASP A 33 -15.78 5.90 4.07
CA ASP A 33 -16.69 5.55 2.97
C ASP A 33 -17.22 6.81 2.27
N ASP A 34 -17.07 7.99 2.86
CA ASP A 34 -17.43 9.28 2.27
C ASP A 34 -16.22 9.99 1.66
N PRO A 35 -16.12 10.15 0.31
CA PRO A 35 -15.06 10.91 -0.32
C PRO A 35 -14.94 12.35 0.17
N GLN A 36 -16.03 12.98 0.62
CA GLN A 36 -16.00 14.34 1.17
C GLN A 36 -15.20 14.40 2.47
N SER A 37 -15.29 13.37 3.32
CA SER A 37 -14.50 13.27 4.53
C SER A 37 -12.98 13.24 4.27
N TRP A 38 -12.56 12.60 3.15
CA TRP A 38 -11.17 12.63 2.70
C TRP A 38 -10.76 14.01 2.20
N HIS A 39 -11.63 14.67 1.44
CA HIS A 39 -11.36 16.01 0.94
C HIS A 39 -11.20 17.01 2.10
N ASP A 40 -12.08 16.98 3.09
CA ASP A 40 -12.07 17.88 4.25
C ASP A 40 -10.85 17.68 5.15
N ALA A 41 -10.27 16.49 5.14
CA ALA A 41 -9.04 16.17 5.88
C ALA A 41 -7.76 16.69 5.22
N VAL A 42 -7.81 17.17 3.97
CA VAL A 42 -6.64 17.70 3.26
C VAL A 42 -6.14 18.99 3.89
N ARG A 43 -4.83 19.08 4.11
CA ARG A 43 -4.14 20.26 4.64
C ARG A 43 -3.04 20.71 3.68
N PRO A 44 -2.55 21.96 3.79
CA PRO A 44 -1.47 22.44 2.93
C PRO A 44 -0.19 21.58 2.99
N ASN A 45 0.08 20.95 4.14
CA ASN A 45 1.22 20.05 4.34
C ASN A 45 0.91 18.56 4.05
N THR A 46 -0.28 18.22 3.55
CA THR A 46 -0.60 16.84 3.16
C THR A 46 0.32 16.35 2.06
N LYS A 47 0.91 15.15 2.25
CA LYS A 47 1.89 14.54 1.35
C LYS A 47 1.47 13.18 0.82
N LEU A 48 0.55 12.48 1.47
CA LEU A 48 0.01 11.22 0.96
C LEU A 48 -1.34 10.88 1.62
N PHE A 49 -2.09 10.04 0.93
CA PHE A 49 -3.25 9.33 1.49
C PHE A 49 -2.87 7.88 1.77
N PHE A 50 -3.43 7.31 2.84
CA PHE A 50 -3.20 5.93 3.22
C PHE A 50 -4.49 5.24 3.64
N ALA A 51 -4.70 3.99 3.19
CA ALA A 51 -5.77 3.13 3.66
C ALA A 51 -5.42 1.64 3.46
N GLU A 52 -6.15 0.77 4.14
CA GLU A 52 -6.20 -0.66 3.82
C GLU A 52 -7.32 -0.92 2.81
N SER A 53 -7.07 -1.74 1.79
CA SER A 53 -8.08 -2.13 0.80
C SER A 53 -9.20 -2.96 1.41
N THR A 54 -8.86 -3.73 2.45
CA THR A 54 -9.79 -4.48 3.31
C THR A 54 -9.30 -4.30 4.74
N ALA A 55 -10.09 -3.61 5.53
CA ALA A 55 -9.71 -3.21 6.88
C ALA A 55 -9.59 -4.40 7.84
N ASN A 56 -8.57 -4.40 8.68
CA ASN A 56 -8.42 -5.36 9.77
C ASN A 56 -8.70 -4.66 11.13
N PRO A 57 -9.67 -5.13 11.98
CA PRO A 57 -10.35 -6.43 11.90
C PRO A 57 -11.75 -6.40 11.25
N LEU A 58 -12.26 -5.25 10.84
CA LEU A 58 -13.68 -5.08 10.47
C LEU A 58 -14.03 -5.72 9.12
N ALA A 59 -13.03 -6.02 8.29
CA ALA A 59 -13.18 -6.53 6.93
C ALA A 59 -14.01 -5.61 6.00
N ASP A 60 -14.10 -4.32 6.33
CA ASP A 60 -14.70 -3.32 5.47
C ASP A 60 -13.86 -3.14 4.21
N ILE A 61 -14.52 -3.04 3.06
CA ILE A 61 -13.87 -2.88 1.76
C ILE A 61 -13.91 -1.42 1.37
N LEU A 62 -12.74 -0.87 1.08
CA LEU A 62 -12.59 0.53 0.68
C LEU A 62 -12.98 0.73 -0.79
N ASP A 63 -13.67 1.82 -1.11
CA ASP A 63 -13.81 2.31 -2.48
C ASP A 63 -12.50 2.99 -2.94
N VAL A 64 -11.54 2.17 -3.40
CA VAL A 64 -10.22 2.64 -3.84
C VAL A 64 -10.32 3.70 -4.94
N PRO A 65 -11.15 3.54 -6.01
CA PRO A 65 -11.32 4.57 -7.03
C PRO A 65 -11.77 5.92 -6.50
N ALA A 66 -12.75 5.93 -5.59
CA ALA A 66 -13.26 7.17 -5.03
C ALA A 66 -12.20 7.93 -4.22
N VAL A 67 -11.46 7.22 -3.36
CA VAL A 67 -10.38 7.82 -2.55
C VAL A 67 -9.20 8.25 -3.42
N ALA A 68 -8.83 7.46 -4.44
CA ALA A 68 -7.78 7.81 -5.39
C ALA A 68 -8.08 9.13 -6.11
N ALA A 69 -9.33 9.34 -6.54
CA ALA A 69 -9.74 10.59 -7.19
C ALA A 69 -9.47 11.81 -6.29
N VAL A 70 -9.82 11.74 -5.00
CA VAL A 70 -9.59 12.83 -4.04
C VAL A 70 -8.09 13.05 -3.80
N ALA A 71 -7.30 11.98 -3.67
CA ALA A 71 -5.86 12.07 -3.49
C ALA A 71 -5.18 12.76 -4.69
N HIS A 72 -5.58 12.40 -5.90
CA HIS A 72 -5.04 12.99 -7.13
C HIS A 72 -5.48 14.44 -7.32
N GLU A 73 -6.70 14.80 -6.95
CA GLU A 73 -7.14 16.20 -6.91
C GLU A 73 -6.27 17.02 -5.92
N ALA A 74 -5.95 16.45 -4.77
CA ALA A 74 -5.04 17.04 -3.78
C ALA A 74 -3.56 17.00 -4.22
N LYS A 75 -3.23 16.40 -5.38
CA LYS A 75 -1.88 16.23 -5.95
C LYS A 75 -0.94 15.46 -5.02
N VAL A 76 -1.45 14.44 -4.37
CA VAL A 76 -0.67 13.55 -3.50
C VAL A 76 -0.89 12.09 -3.86
N PRO A 77 0.11 11.22 -3.66
CA PRO A 77 -0.04 9.80 -3.95
C PRO A 77 -0.99 9.12 -2.96
N PHE A 78 -1.70 8.12 -3.44
CA PHE A 78 -2.50 7.21 -2.65
C PHE A 78 -1.77 5.89 -2.44
N VAL A 79 -1.47 5.58 -1.18
CA VAL A 79 -0.82 4.35 -0.73
C VAL A 79 -1.87 3.41 -0.15
N VAL A 80 -1.96 2.21 -0.67
CA VAL A 80 -2.93 1.20 -0.22
C VAL A 80 -2.22 -0.01 0.35
N ASP A 81 -2.52 -0.37 1.58
CA ASP A 81 -2.15 -1.67 2.15
C ASP A 81 -3.11 -2.74 1.64
N ASN A 82 -2.57 -3.68 0.88
CA ASN A 82 -3.32 -4.77 0.26
C ASN A 82 -2.94 -6.14 0.86
N THR A 83 -2.64 -6.16 2.14
CA THR A 83 -2.17 -7.38 2.82
C THR A 83 -3.22 -8.47 2.85
N VAL A 84 -4.49 -8.13 3.20
CA VAL A 84 -5.54 -9.12 3.41
C VAL A 84 -6.00 -9.76 2.10
N PRO A 85 -6.47 -8.99 1.08
CA PRO A 85 -6.99 -9.61 -0.14
C PRO A 85 -5.89 -10.06 -1.09
N THR A 86 -4.68 -9.61 -0.93
CA THR A 86 -3.57 -9.79 -1.88
C THR A 86 -3.90 -9.31 -3.31
N ALA A 87 -2.95 -9.40 -4.22
CA ALA A 87 -3.20 -9.11 -5.64
C ALA A 87 -4.05 -10.17 -6.35
N ALA A 88 -4.38 -11.26 -5.66
CA ALA A 88 -5.24 -12.31 -6.21
C ALA A 88 -6.72 -11.87 -6.21
N LEU A 89 -7.16 -11.15 -5.19
CA LEU A 89 -8.54 -10.71 -5.03
C LEU A 89 -8.75 -9.24 -5.41
N ILE A 90 -7.89 -8.33 -4.92
CA ILE A 90 -7.98 -6.89 -5.19
C ILE A 90 -6.64 -6.41 -5.75
N ARG A 91 -6.70 -5.56 -6.78
CA ARG A 91 -5.53 -4.96 -7.43
C ARG A 91 -5.61 -3.43 -7.35
N PRO A 92 -5.18 -2.82 -6.26
CA PRO A 92 -5.40 -1.39 -6.03
C PRO A 92 -4.74 -0.50 -7.09
N LEU A 93 -3.60 -0.90 -7.69
CA LEU A 93 -2.98 -0.15 -8.78
C LEU A 93 -3.88 -0.03 -10.02
N GLU A 94 -4.67 -1.06 -10.32
CA GLU A 94 -5.65 -1.03 -11.43
C GLU A 94 -6.88 -0.18 -11.08
N LEU A 95 -7.04 0.16 -9.80
CA LEU A 95 -8.15 0.94 -9.25
C LEU A 95 -7.76 2.40 -8.93
N GLY A 96 -6.53 2.79 -9.23
CA GLY A 96 -6.07 4.17 -9.08
C GLY A 96 -5.13 4.43 -7.91
N ALA A 97 -4.76 3.43 -7.10
CA ALA A 97 -3.69 3.60 -6.13
C ALA A 97 -2.34 3.78 -6.84
N ASP A 98 -1.46 4.61 -6.28
CA ASP A 98 -0.13 4.87 -6.84
C ASP A 98 0.91 3.90 -6.30
N VAL A 99 0.79 3.56 -5.02
CA VAL A 99 1.69 2.62 -4.35
C VAL A 99 0.86 1.61 -3.57
N VAL A 100 1.25 0.35 -3.67
CA VAL A 100 0.69 -0.73 -2.84
C VAL A 100 1.75 -1.20 -1.87
N VAL A 101 1.39 -1.31 -0.60
CA VAL A 101 2.20 -1.99 0.40
C VAL A 101 1.49 -3.27 0.85
N ALA A 102 2.25 -4.25 1.29
CA ALA A 102 1.67 -5.45 1.87
C ALA A 102 2.65 -6.15 2.82
N SER A 103 2.10 -6.74 3.87
CA SER A 103 2.85 -7.68 4.70
C SER A 103 3.01 -9.01 3.96
N LEU A 104 4.24 -9.34 3.58
CA LEU A 104 4.56 -10.65 3.02
C LEU A 104 4.40 -11.78 4.04
N THR A 105 4.45 -11.42 5.33
CA THR A 105 4.28 -12.33 6.48
C THR A 105 2.97 -13.10 6.45
N LYS A 106 1.94 -12.52 5.84
CA LYS A 106 0.56 -13.04 5.85
C LYS A 106 0.32 -13.94 4.64
N PHE A 107 -0.71 -13.67 3.85
CA PHE A 107 -1.12 -14.55 2.75
C PHE A 107 -0.11 -14.68 1.61
N TYR A 108 0.77 -13.68 1.41
CA TYR A 108 1.80 -13.78 0.37
C TYR A 108 2.81 -14.91 0.62
N THR A 109 3.29 -15.09 1.85
CA THR A 109 4.11 -16.26 2.22
C THR A 109 3.22 -17.49 2.46
N GLY A 110 2.03 -17.30 3.03
CA GLY A 110 0.95 -18.27 3.10
C GLY A 110 1.11 -19.40 4.10
N ASN A 111 2.26 -19.51 4.78
CA ASN A 111 2.59 -20.65 5.65
C ASN A 111 3.25 -20.24 6.97
N SER A 112 3.21 -18.96 7.33
CA SER A 112 3.74 -18.41 8.59
C SER A 112 5.24 -18.67 8.83
N THR A 113 6.03 -18.93 7.77
CA THR A 113 7.44 -19.30 7.90
C THR A 113 8.41 -18.13 7.72
N GLY A 114 7.91 -16.96 7.28
CA GLY A 114 8.75 -15.81 6.99
C GLY A 114 8.10 -14.50 7.40
N ILE A 115 8.92 -13.52 7.79
CA ILE A 115 8.49 -12.15 8.05
C ILE A 115 9.07 -11.26 6.97
N GLY A 116 8.22 -10.40 6.39
CA GLY A 116 8.65 -9.45 5.38
C GLY A 116 7.55 -8.48 4.97
N GLY A 117 7.92 -7.49 4.19
CA GLY A 117 7.02 -6.54 3.57
C GLY A 117 7.43 -6.25 2.14
N ILE A 118 6.51 -5.70 1.37
CA ILE A 118 6.75 -5.27 0.00
C ILE A 118 6.10 -3.90 -0.23
N ALA A 119 6.77 -3.05 -0.99
CA ALA A 119 6.16 -1.87 -1.60
C ALA A 119 6.23 -2.02 -3.12
N ILE A 120 5.13 -1.78 -3.78
CA ILE A 120 4.95 -1.90 -5.23
C ILE A 120 4.56 -0.53 -5.73
N ASP A 121 5.41 0.05 -6.58
CA ASP A 121 5.17 1.33 -7.22
C ASP A 121 4.41 1.10 -8.54
N GLY A 122 3.29 1.82 -8.72
CA GLY A 122 2.56 1.83 -9.99
C GLY A 122 3.31 2.57 -11.09
N GLY A 123 4.25 3.43 -10.74
CA GLY A 123 5.05 4.23 -11.66
C GLY A 123 4.24 5.31 -12.39
N THR A 124 3.04 5.64 -11.90
CA THR A 124 2.10 6.55 -12.57
C THR A 124 2.04 7.92 -11.93
N PHE A 125 2.43 8.06 -10.66
CA PHE A 125 2.37 9.33 -9.95
C PHE A 125 3.43 10.32 -10.45
N ASP A 126 3.00 11.57 -10.72
CA ASP A 126 3.89 12.66 -11.10
C ASP A 126 4.55 13.29 -9.88
N TRP A 127 5.82 12.95 -9.64
CA TRP A 127 6.61 13.50 -8.52
C TRP A 127 7.05 14.95 -8.70
N THR A 128 6.73 15.59 -9.85
CA THR A 128 7.05 17.00 -10.12
C THR A 128 5.93 17.96 -9.73
N VAL A 129 4.79 17.44 -9.24
CA VAL A 129 3.62 18.25 -8.86
C VAL A 129 3.98 19.37 -7.90
N THR A 130 3.32 20.51 -8.11
CA THR A 130 3.55 21.74 -7.34
C THR A 130 2.28 22.20 -6.64
N ARG A 131 2.47 22.89 -5.51
CA ARG A 131 1.44 23.66 -4.80
C ARG A 131 2.00 25.06 -4.54
N ASP A 132 1.24 26.09 -4.91
CA ASP A 132 1.64 27.49 -4.80
C ASP A 132 3.03 27.77 -5.44
N GLY A 133 3.32 27.11 -6.56
CA GLY A 133 4.56 27.25 -7.30
C GLY A 133 5.78 26.57 -6.68
N GLN A 134 5.60 25.82 -5.59
CA GLN A 134 6.66 25.06 -4.93
C GLN A 134 6.46 23.55 -5.11
N PRO A 135 7.52 22.76 -5.33
CA PRO A 135 7.40 21.30 -5.38
C PRO A 135 6.78 20.73 -4.12
N ILE A 136 5.73 19.92 -4.26
CA ILE A 136 5.15 19.17 -3.13
C ILE A 136 6.18 18.16 -2.59
N PHE A 137 6.99 17.60 -3.50
CA PHE A 137 7.99 16.58 -3.20
C PHE A 137 9.41 17.05 -3.59
N PRO A 138 10.00 18.04 -2.88
CA PRO A 138 11.32 18.56 -3.24
C PRO A 138 12.41 17.49 -3.22
N GLY A 139 12.28 16.46 -2.40
CA GLY A 139 13.20 15.32 -2.40
C GLY A 139 13.16 14.44 -3.66
N PHE A 140 12.16 14.61 -4.53
CA PHE A 140 12.10 13.96 -5.85
C PHE A 140 12.42 14.94 -6.97
N ALA A 141 11.97 16.19 -6.86
CA ALA A 141 12.04 17.18 -7.92
C ALA A 141 13.37 17.97 -7.95
N ASN A 142 14.12 17.96 -6.84
CA ASN A 142 15.41 18.67 -6.77
C ASN A 142 16.59 17.69 -6.81
N PRO A 143 17.78 18.14 -7.24
CA PRO A 143 19.00 17.33 -7.18
C PRO A 143 19.31 16.83 -5.77
N ASP A 144 19.53 15.54 -5.64
CA ASP A 144 19.91 14.92 -4.36
C ASP A 144 21.44 14.98 -4.16
N PRO A 145 21.96 15.81 -3.23
CA PRO A 145 23.40 15.91 -3.01
C PRO A 145 24.02 14.65 -2.42
N THR A 146 23.17 13.77 -1.80
CA THR A 146 23.64 12.54 -1.17
C THR A 146 23.82 11.39 -2.18
N TYR A 147 23.30 11.57 -3.40
CA TYR A 147 23.37 10.58 -4.47
C TYR A 147 23.69 11.20 -5.83
N HIS A 148 24.89 11.77 -5.95
CA HIS A 148 25.47 12.30 -7.20
C HIS A 148 24.64 13.38 -7.90
N GLY A 149 23.76 14.10 -7.19
CA GLY A 149 22.91 15.16 -7.77
C GLY A 149 21.76 14.64 -8.63
N ILE A 150 21.36 13.38 -8.47
CA ILE A 150 20.22 12.82 -9.20
C ILE A 150 18.92 13.58 -8.89
N VAL A 151 18.11 13.82 -9.89
CA VAL A 151 16.70 14.22 -9.78
C VAL A 151 15.86 12.97 -9.97
N TYR A 152 15.26 12.47 -8.90
CA TYR A 152 14.56 11.19 -8.98
C TYR A 152 13.35 11.25 -9.90
N ALA A 153 12.65 12.39 -9.97
CA ALA A 153 11.52 12.57 -10.86
C ALA A 153 11.87 12.33 -12.35
N ASP A 154 13.11 12.59 -12.77
CA ASP A 154 13.58 12.35 -14.14
C ASP A 154 13.65 10.86 -14.50
N LEU A 155 13.58 9.98 -13.51
CA LEU A 155 13.56 8.53 -13.73
C LEU A 155 12.14 8.01 -14.10
N GLY A 156 11.14 8.88 -14.17
CA GLY A 156 9.78 8.52 -14.55
C GLY A 156 9.22 7.41 -13.64
N ALA A 157 8.74 6.34 -14.22
CA ALA A 157 8.13 5.22 -13.50
C ALA A 157 9.03 4.54 -12.45
N MET A 158 10.33 4.80 -12.45
CA MET A 158 11.26 4.23 -11.45
C MET A 158 11.57 5.18 -10.30
N ALA A 159 11.05 6.40 -10.31
CA ALA A 159 11.41 7.47 -9.38
C ALA A 159 11.27 7.04 -7.91
N PHE A 160 10.09 6.55 -7.53
CA PHE A 160 9.82 6.13 -6.15
C PHE A 160 10.68 4.93 -5.76
N GLY A 161 10.71 3.89 -6.60
CA GLY A 161 11.44 2.67 -6.32
C GLY A 161 12.95 2.90 -6.12
N VAL A 162 13.57 3.72 -6.99
CA VAL A 162 14.99 4.06 -6.87
C VAL A 162 15.24 4.89 -5.61
N LYS A 163 14.42 5.93 -5.36
CA LYS A 163 14.59 6.77 -4.16
C LYS A 163 14.44 5.98 -2.87
N LEU A 164 13.44 5.10 -2.79
CA LEU A 164 13.26 4.23 -1.63
C LEU A 164 14.48 3.33 -1.41
N ARG A 165 15.04 2.78 -2.48
CA ARG A 165 16.19 1.86 -2.41
C ARG A 165 17.47 2.58 -2.01
N VAL A 166 17.82 3.70 -2.64
CA VAL A 166 19.10 4.37 -2.45
C VAL A 166 19.12 5.35 -1.27
N GLY A 167 17.95 5.85 -0.87
CA GLY A 167 17.79 6.70 0.31
C GLY A 167 17.46 5.87 1.54
N VAL A 168 16.23 5.37 1.61
CA VAL A 168 15.70 4.77 2.84
C VAL A 168 16.30 3.40 3.14
N LEU A 169 16.26 2.46 2.18
CA LEU A 169 16.75 1.10 2.42
C LEU A 169 18.27 1.07 2.67
N ARG A 170 19.04 1.82 1.88
CA ARG A 170 20.48 1.91 2.03
C ARG A 170 20.87 2.46 3.39
N ASP A 171 20.22 3.54 3.83
CA ASP A 171 20.68 4.31 4.99
C ASP A 171 20.10 3.76 6.31
N ILE A 172 18.89 3.20 6.29
CA ILE A 172 18.23 2.60 7.47
C ILE A 172 18.51 1.10 7.58
N GLY A 173 18.83 0.45 6.47
CA GLY A 173 19.28 -0.96 6.47
C GLY A 173 18.16 -1.99 6.51
N GLY A 174 16.92 -1.63 6.18
CA GLY A 174 15.79 -2.55 6.09
C GLY A 174 15.98 -3.55 4.94
N CYS A 175 16.64 -4.67 5.15
CA CYS A 175 16.90 -5.68 4.12
C CYS A 175 16.25 -7.02 4.44
N LEU A 176 15.41 -7.52 3.52
CA LEU A 176 14.85 -8.87 3.64
C LEU A 176 15.97 -9.91 3.56
N SER A 177 16.04 -10.84 4.52
CA SER A 177 17.04 -11.90 4.47
C SER A 177 16.87 -12.76 3.20
N PRO A 178 17.96 -13.28 2.61
CA PRO A 178 17.85 -14.14 1.43
C PRO A 178 16.97 -15.37 1.68
N PHE A 179 17.01 -15.93 2.89
CA PHE A 179 16.18 -17.06 3.28
C PHE A 179 14.67 -16.67 3.28
N ASN A 180 14.31 -15.57 3.92
CA ASN A 180 12.93 -15.09 3.91
C ASN A 180 12.44 -14.74 2.50
N ALA A 181 13.32 -14.16 1.66
CA ALA A 181 13.01 -13.89 0.26
C ALA A 181 12.70 -15.19 -0.51
N TRP A 182 13.52 -16.20 -0.33
CA TRP A 182 13.33 -17.51 -0.96
C TRP A 182 12.03 -18.19 -0.51
N VAL A 183 11.76 -18.22 0.79
CA VAL A 183 10.51 -18.77 1.34
C VAL A 183 9.30 -18.02 0.81
N THR A 184 9.35 -16.68 0.80
CA THR A 184 8.27 -15.83 0.26
C THR A 184 8.02 -16.12 -1.21
N LEU A 185 9.06 -16.30 -2.03
CA LEU A 185 8.90 -16.63 -3.46
C LEU A 185 8.23 -17.98 -3.70
N ALA A 186 8.27 -18.90 -2.74
CA ALA A 186 7.54 -20.15 -2.81
C ALA A 186 6.04 -19.98 -2.54
N GLY A 187 5.66 -19.00 -1.69
CA GLY A 187 4.27 -18.73 -1.28
C GLY A 187 3.32 -18.37 -2.42
N PRO A 188 3.66 -17.42 -3.35
CA PRO A 188 2.76 -16.98 -4.40
C PRO A 188 2.26 -18.08 -5.34
N ARG A 189 2.93 -19.23 -5.39
CA ARG A 189 2.49 -20.39 -6.17
C ARG A 189 1.17 -20.97 -5.67
N HIS A 190 0.82 -20.70 -4.42
CA HIS A 190 -0.36 -21.21 -3.74
C HIS A 190 -1.45 -20.17 -3.55
N LEU A 191 -1.17 -18.86 -3.76
CA LEU A 191 -2.12 -17.77 -3.55
C LEU A 191 -3.45 -18.01 -4.26
N GLY A 192 -3.42 -18.30 -5.56
CA GLY A 192 -4.64 -18.53 -6.33
C GLY A 192 -5.45 -19.74 -5.87
N ALA A 193 -4.82 -20.76 -5.31
CA ALA A 193 -5.50 -21.96 -4.81
C ALA A 193 -6.10 -21.72 -3.41
N ALA A 194 -5.37 -21.03 -2.52
CA ALA A 194 -5.84 -20.71 -1.18
C ALA A 194 -7.01 -19.72 -1.21
N ASP A 195 -6.91 -18.68 -2.04
CA ASP A 195 -7.98 -17.69 -2.18
C ASP A 195 -9.23 -18.29 -2.81
N THR A 196 -9.07 -19.17 -3.81
CA THR A 196 -10.19 -19.91 -4.42
C THR A 196 -10.83 -20.86 -3.41
N ALA A 197 -10.06 -21.55 -2.57
CA ALA A 197 -10.59 -22.41 -1.53
C ALA A 197 -11.37 -21.61 -0.48
N SER A 198 -10.85 -20.49 -0.01
CA SER A 198 -11.52 -19.61 0.94
C SER A 198 -12.84 -19.04 0.39
N LEU A 199 -12.90 -18.75 -0.92
CA LEU A 199 -14.15 -18.30 -1.57
C LEU A 199 -15.16 -19.44 -1.76
N LEU A 200 -14.70 -20.67 -1.99
CA LEU A 200 -15.57 -21.83 -2.15
C LEU A 200 -16.13 -22.34 -0.81
N GLU A 201 -15.44 -22.10 0.29
CA GLU A 201 -15.91 -22.41 1.64
C GLU A 201 -16.95 -21.41 2.15
N CYS A 202 -17.19 -20.30 1.43
CA CYS A 202 -18.23 -19.34 1.77
C CYS A 202 -19.61 -19.85 1.30
N PRO A 203 -20.53 -20.29 2.18
CA PRO A 203 -21.73 -21.04 1.78
C PRO A 203 -22.77 -20.25 0.99
N GLN A 204 -22.58 -18.97 0.73
CA GLN A 204 -23.56 -18.09 0.08
C GLN A 204 -22.95 -17.08 -0.87
N GLY A 205 -22.15 -17.53 -1.79
CA GLY A 205 -21.82 -16.82 -3.03
C GLY A 205 -21.93 -15.31 -3.02
N GLY A 206 -21.09 -14.58 -2.26
CA GLY A 206 -21.02 -13.14 -2.47
C GLY A 206 -20.87 -12.23 -1.26
N ALA A 207 -21.03 -12.69 -0.05
CA ALA A 207 -20.71 -11.87 1.11
C ALA A 207 -19.49 -12.45 1.81
N VAL A 208 -18.39 -11.71 1.85
CA VAL A 208 -17.33 -11.97 2.82
C VAL A 208 -17.99 -11.94 4.20
N PRO A 209 -17.93 -13.03 5.00
CA PRO A 209 -18.57 -13.02 6.30
C PRO A 209 -18.00 -11.86 7.13
N ARG A 210 -18.87 -11.02 7.69
CA ARG A 210 -18.50 -10.02 8.71
C ARG A 210 -18.10 -10.69 10.02
N ARG A 211 -17.24 -11.68 9.97
CA ARG A 211 -16.61 -12.25 11.16
C ARG A 211 -15.11 -12.19 10.95
N SER A 212 -14.48 -11.33 11.76
CA SER A 212 -13.05 -11.29 11.94
C SER A 212 -12.50 -12.71 11.98
N ALA A 213 -11.47 -13.00 11.24
CA ALA A 213 -10.51 -13.96 11.69
C ALA A 213 -9.95 -13.39 12.99
N ALA A 214 -10.67 -13.66 14.09
CA ALA A 214 -10.20 -13.36 15.41
C ALA A 214 -9.00 -14.24 15.66
N GLY A 215 -7.89 -13.62 15.94
CA GLY A 215 -6.76 -14.32 16.50
C GLY A 215 -5.54 -14.31 15.61
N ASP A 216 -4.79 -13.29 15.73
CA ASP A 216 -3.42 -13.39 16.20
C ASP A 216 -2.92 -11.99 16.59
N GLU A 217 -3.23 -11.60 17.81
CA GLU A 217 -2.49 -10.54 18.51
C GLU A 217 -1.11 -11.10 18.92
N GLY A 218 -0.49 -11.87 18.03
CA GLY A 218 0.85 -12.40 18.20
C GLY A 218 1.88 -11.31 17.90
N GLN A 219 2.44 -10.77 18.95
CA GLN A 219 3.73 -10.10 19.06
C GLN A 219 4.41 -9.76 17.71
N LEU A 220 4.25 -8.53 17.25
CA LEU A 220 5.12 -7.94 16.26
C LEU A 220 6.42 -7.51 16.96
N SER A 221 7.33 -8.43 17.17
CA SER A 221 8.71 -8.11 17.42
C SER A 221 9.46 -8.12 16.09
N GLY A 222 9.86 -6.97 15.62
CA GLY A 222 11.01 -6.82 14.75
C GLY A 222 10.76 -6.72 13.26
N SER A 223 11.31 -5.67 12.72
CA SER A 223 11.88 -5.49 11.38
C SER A 223 11.01 -5.88 10.19
N SER A 224 10.11 -5.02 9.84
CA SER A 224 9.52 -5.01 8.49
C SER A 224 10.60 -4.61 7.50
N VAL A 225 10.86 -5.46 6.54
CA VAL A 225 11.77 -5.16 5.46
C VAL A 225 10.97 -4.91 4.19
N LEU A 226 11.22 -3.77 3.60
CA LEU A 226 10.63 -3.38 2.33
C LEU A 226 11.49 -3.89 1.16
N ALA A 227 10.92 -4.73 0.31
CA ALA A 227 11.44 -5.00 -1.02
C ALA A 227 10.64 -4.17 -2.03
N VAL A 228 11.31 -3.47 -2.92
CA VAL A 228 10.67 -2.68 -3.97
C VAL A 228 10.73 -3.48 -5.27
N VAL A 229 9.56 -3.70 -5.88
CA VAL A 229 9.47 -4.27 -7.22
C VAL A 229 8.88 -3.18 -8.13
N PRO A 230 9.59 -2.72 -9.16
CA PRO A 230 9.03 -1.81 -10.16
C PRO A 230 7.86 -2.49 -10.87
N GLY A 231 6.73 -1.80 -11.01
CA GLY A 231 5.65 -2.24 -11.85
C GLY A 231 6.15 -2.35 -13.30
N GLN A 232 6.00 -3.50 -13.93
CA GLN A 232 6.30 -3.65 -15.35
C GLN A 232 5.16 -3.00 -16.14
N GLY A 233 5.39 -1.81 -16.63
CA GLY A 233 4.56 -1.19 -17.65
C GLY A 233 4.65 -2.01 -18.94
N GLU A 234 3.61 -2.71 -19.21
CA GLU A 234 3.12 -3.42 -20.40
C GLU A 234 2.60 -4.81 -20.03
N ALA A 235 1.46 -4.84 -19.34
CA ALA A 235 0.64 -6.04 -19.30
C ALA A 235 -0.04 -6.21 -20.67
N ARG A 236 0.50 -7.06 -21.53
CA ARG A 236 -0.27 -7.57 -22.66
C ARG A 236 -1.56 -8.19 -22.12
N PRO A 237 -2.72 -7.91 -22.72
CA PRO A 237 -3.98 -8.47 -22.25
C PRO A 237 -3.93 -9.99 -22.36
N ARG A 238 -3.79 -10.68 -21.25
CA ARG A 238 -4.04 -12.12 -21.19
C ARG A 238 -5.55 -12.30 -21.31
N ARG A 239 -6.00 -12.81 -22.45
CA ARG A 239 -7.38 -13.24 -22.67
C ARG A 239 -7.81 -14.16 -21.52
N GLY A 240 -8.87 -13.79 -20.82
CA GLY A 240 -9.70 -14.75 -20.09
C GLY A 240 -9.58 -14.82 -18.58
N ARG A 241 -9.24 -13.75 -17.85
CA ARG A 241 -9.54 -13.71 -16.41
C ARG A 241 -10.42 -12.51 -16.11
N ARG A 242 -11.65 -12.79 -15.70
CA ARG A 242 -12.59 -11.77 -15.21
C ARG A 242 -12.07 -11.26 -13.87
N SER A 243 -11.74 -9.99 -13.79
CA SER A 243 -11.56 -9.29 -12.53
C SER A 243 -12.89 -9.30 -11.79
N VAL A 244 -12.89 -9.81 -10.58
CA VAL A 244 -14.05 -9.68 -9.69
C VAL A 244 -13.99 -8.29 -9.07
N VAL A 245 -14.72 -7.37 -9.65
CA VAL A 245 -15.01 -6.07 -9.03
C VAL A 245 -16.19 -6.31 -8.10
N VAL A 246 -15.95 -6.32 -6.80
CA VAL A 246 -17.03 -6.34 -5.82
C VAL A 246 -17.63 -4.94 -5.81
N ARG A 247 -18.80 -4.77 -6.44
CA ARG A 247 -19.60 -3.55 -6.31
C ARG A 247 -20.53 -3.70 -5.12
N HIS A 248 -20.49 -2.75 -4.20
CA HIS A 248 -21.56 -2.57 -3.25
C HIS A 248 -22.84 -2.17 -4.00
N GLN A 249 -23.92 -2.85 -3.72
CA GLN A 249 -25.29 -2.32 -3.86
C GLN A 249 -25.77 -1.84 -2.50
#